data_4f4d327f4814a3821dbf6c9a52b633fa
#
_entry.id   4f4d327f4814a3821dbf6c9a52b633fa
#
_cell.length_a   1.000
_cell.length_b   1.000
_cell.length_c   1.000
_cell.angle_alpha   90.00
_cell.angle_beta   90.00
_cell.angle_gamma   90.00
#
_symmetry.space_group_name_H-M   'P 1'
#
loop_
_entity.id
_entity.type
_entity.pdbx_description
1 polymer ?
#
loop_
_entity_poly.entity_id
_entity_poly.type
_entity_poly.pdbx_seq_one_letter_code
_entity_poly.pdbx_strand_id
1 'polypeptide(L)'
;MVAGAGIKSTATWGDLSGKDLKHLVSELCCAVFQISGKSTFKDEFVTAGGVDLRDVDFKSFSSRVCTNLYFAGEILDIDGITGGFNFQAAWTGGFLAGNAMAGYPLE
;
A
#
# COMPACT_ATOMS: atom_id res chain seq x y z
N MET A 1 -9.75 5.73 11.47
CA MET A 1 -8.59 6.58 11.83
C MET A 1 -9.03 7.91 12.43
N VAL A 2 -9.68 8.81 11.69
CA VAL A 2 -10.10 10.14 12.22
C VAL A 2 -10.97 10.03 13.49
N ALA A 3 -11.95 9.12 13.49
CA ALA A 3 -12.76 8.85 14.68
C ALA A 3 -11.96 8.21 15.82
N GLY A 4 -11.00 7.35 15.53
CA GLY A 4 -10.09 6.76 16.54
C GLY A 4 -9.22 7.80 17.23
N ALA A 5 -8.81 8.84 16.49
CA ALA A 5 -8.09 9.98 17.05
C ALA A 5 -8.99 10.97 17.82
N GLY A 6 -10.28 10.68 17.97
CA GLY A 6 -11.24 11.54 18.67
C GLY A 6 -11.61 12.84 17.92
N ILE A 7 -11.26 12.92 16.63
CA ILE A 7 -11.50 14.09 15.78
C ILE A 7 -12.92 14.00 15.20
N LYS A 8 -13.67 15.08 15.25
CA LYS A 8 -15.01 15.16 14.66
C LYS A 8 -14.92 15.01 13.14
N SER A 9 -15.82 14.24 12.55
CA SER A 9 -15.89 14.02 11.10
C SER A 9 -16.14 15.29 10.28
N THR A 10 -16.65 16.34 10.93
CA THR A 10 -16.92 17.66 10.33
C THR A 10 -15.75 18.64 10.49
N ALA A 11 -14.68 18.27 11.18
CA ALA A 11 -13.53 19.14 11.38
C ALA A 11 -12.74 19.32 10.08
N THR A 12 -12.31 20.55 9.81
CA THR A 12 -11.37 20.86 8.73
C THR A 12 -9.94 20.84 9.27
N TRP A 13 -8.94 20.80 8.40
CA TRP A 13 -7.52 20.84 8.80
C TRP A 13 -7.19 22.09 9.62
N GLY A 14 -7.86 23.21 9.33
CA GLY A 14 -7.67 24.46 10.08
C GLY A 14 -8.22 24.44 11.50
N ASP A 15 -9.15 23.52 11.79
CA ASP A 15 -9.78 23.41 13.11
C ASP A 15 -8.99 22.52 14.06
N LEU A 16 -7.99 21.79 13.54
CA LEU A 16 -7.23 20.83 14.34
C LEU A 16 -6.22 21.53 15.24
N SER A 17 -6.28 21.24 16.53
CA SER A 17 -5.25 21.66 17.46
C SER A 17 -3.93 20.90 17.24
N GLY A 18 -2.82 21.43 17.68
CA GLY A 18 -1.54 20.72 17.64
C GLY A 18 -1.56 19.39 18.42
N LYS A 19 -2.46 19.24 19.40
CA LYS A 19 -2.68 17.99 20.14
C LYS A 19 -3.40 16.97 19.25
N ASP A 20 -4.43 17.39 18.54
CA ASP A 20 -5.19 16.52 17.63
C ASP A 20 -4.30 16.01 16.49
N LEU A 21 -3.45 16.89 15.92
CA LEU A 21 -2.49 16.50 14.89
C LEU A 21 -1.48 15.48 15.41
N LYS A 22 -0.92 15.67 16.59
CA LYS A 22 0.00 14.68 17.20
C LYS A 22 -0.67 13.36 17.44
N HIS A 23 -1.94 13.36 17.90
CA HIS A 23 -2.71 12.14 18.11
C HIS A 23 -2.99 11.43 16.80
N LEU A 24 -3.39 12.17 15.77
CA LEU A 24 -3.61 11.61 14.43
C LEU A 24 -2.32 10.98 13.85
N VAL A 25 -1.18 11.64 13.99
CA VAL A 25 0.11 11.08 13.58
C VAL A 25 0.43 9.79 14.35
N SER A 26 0.18 9.77 15.66
CA SER A 26 0.37 8.58 16.47
C SER A 26 -0.51 7.42 16.01
N GLU A 27 -1.79 7.68 15.71
CA GLU A 27 -2.72 6.68 15.18
C GLU A 27 -2.31 6.17 13.78
N LEU A 28 -1.70 7.01 12.96
CA LEU A 28 -1.22 6.62 11.64
C LEU A 28 0.07 5.80 11.68
N CYS A 29 1.00 6.18 12.55
CA CYS A 29 2.34 5.62 12.55
C CYS A 29 2.55 4.51 13.60
N CYS A 30 1.78 4.53 14.67
CA CYS A 30 1.99 3.69 15.85
C CYS A 30 0.67 3.14 16.43
N ALA A 31 -0.37 2.95 15.61
CA ALA A 31 -1.66 2.45 16.07
C ALA A 31 -1.52 1.06 16.71
N VAL A 32 -2.16 0.88 17.85
CA VAL A 32 -2.21 -0.40 18.57
C VAL A 32 -3.61 -0.99 18.46
N PHE A 33 -3.72 -2.16 17.86
CA PHE A 33 -4.97 -2.88 17.71
C PHE A 33 -5.01 -4.11 18.61
N GLN A 34 -6.09 -4.25 19.36
CA GLN A 34 -6.35 -5.47 20.13
C GLN A 34 -6.97 -6.51 19.20
N ILE A 35 -6.22 -7.55 18.88
CA ILE A 35 -6.70 -8.63 18.01
C ILE A 35 -7.27 -9.74 18.88
N SER A 36 -8.58 -10.01 18.75
CA SER A 36 -9.29 -11.06 19.46
C SER A 36 -9.54 -12.33 18.63
N GLY A 37 -9.23 -12.27 17.34
CA GLY A 37 -9.44 -13.40 16.43
C GLY A 37 -9.34 -12.97 14.98
N LYS A 38 -9.69 -13.89 14.07
CA LYS A 38 -9.77 -13.61 12.62
C LYS A 38 -11.22 -13.70 12.16
N SER A 39 -11.57 -12.94 11.13
CA SER A 39 -12.86 -13.08 10.44
C SER A 39 -12.99 -14.48 9.84
N THR A 40 -14.18 -15.04 9.90
CA THR A 40 -14.54 -16.27 9.19
C THR A 40 -14.95 -16.00 7.74
N PHE A 41 -15.23 -14.75 7.41
CA PHE A 41 -15.56 -14.34 6.04
C PHE A 41 -14.26 -14.29 5.20
N LYS A 42 -14.30 -14.95 4.05
CA LYS A 42 -13.20 -15.02 3.08
C LYS A 42 -13.66 -14.45 1.73
N ASP A 43 -14.34 -13.33 1.79
CA ASP A 43 -14.97 -12.72 0.61
C ASP A 43 -14.00 -11.87 -0.21
N GLU A 44 -12.83 -11.57 0.35
CA GLU A 44 -11.78 -10.79 -0.33
C GLU A 44 -10.82 -11.74 -1.07
N PHE A 45 -10.75 -11.57 -2.37
CA PHE A 45 -9.81 -12.31 -3.25
C PHE A 45 -8.65 -11.43 -3.73
N VAL A 46 -8.85 -10.12 -3.75
CA VAL A 46 -7.88 -9.11 -4.16
C VAL A 46 -8.28 -7.75 -3.62
N THR A 47 -7.30 -6.91 -3.29
CA THR A 47 -7.54 -5.52 -2.91
C THR A 47 -7.51 -4.64 -4.15
N ALA A 48 -8.60 -3.89 -4.38
CA ALA A 48 -8.66 -2.90 -5.44
C ALA A 48 -7.99 -1.59 -4.99
N GLY A 49 -7.28 -0.94 -5.88
CA GLY A 49 -6.50 0.26 -5.60
C GLY A 49 -5.05 -0.03 -5.22
N GLY A 50 -4.26 1.00 -5.09
CA GLY A 50 -2.83 0.89 -4.78
C GLY A 50 -2.02 2.00 -5.43
N VAL A 51 -0.74 1.73 -5.65
CA VAL A 51 0.15 2.64 -6.38
C VAL A 51 -0.29 2.73 -7.84
N ASP A 52 -0.49 3.96 -8.31
CA ASP A 52 -0.88 4.22 -9.71
C ASP A 52 0.17 3.63 -10.67
N LEU A 53 -0.26 2.83 -11.62
CA LEU A 53 0.60 2.15 -12.57
C LEU A 53 1.39 3.09 -13.46
N ARG A 54 0.94 4.34 -13.63
CA ARG A 54 1.67 5.39 -14.38
C ARG A 54 2.95 5.83 -13.67
N ASP A 55 3.01 5.67 -12.35
CA ASP A 55 4.15 6.04 -11.52
C ASP A 55 5.19 4.92 -11.40
N VAL A 56 4.98 3.80 -12.11
CA VAL A 56 5.84 2.62 -12.08
C VAL A 56 6.49 2.39 -13.45
N ASP A 57 7.78 2.14 -13.45
CA ASP A 57 8.47 1.61 -14.62
C ASP A 57 8.42 0.07 -14.60
N PHE A 58 7.59 -0.52 -15.43
CA PHE A 58 7.38 -1.97 -15.48
C PHE A 58 8.56 -2.79 -15.97
N LYS A 59 9.62 -2.17 -16.50
CA LYS A 59 10.85 -2.89 -16.84
C LYS A 59 11.63 -3.29 -15.59
N SER A 60 11.61 -2.44 -14.57
CA SER A 60 12.37 -2.62 -13.33
C SER A 60 11.48 -2.64 -12.08
N PHE A 61 10.19 -2.35 -12.23
CA PHE A 61 9.26 -2.11 -11.13
C PHE A 61 9.71 -1.00 -10.16
N SER A 62 10.53 -0.06 -10.67
CA SER A 62 10.95 1.11 -9.91
C SER A 62 9.93 2.24 -9.97
N SER A 63 9.91 3.07 -8.95
CA SER A 63 9.13 4.30 -8.94
C SER A 63 9.70 5.32 -9.95
N ARG A 64 8.82 5.93 -10.73
CA ARG A 64 9.15 7.08 -11.58
C ARG A 64 9.25 8.39 -10.80
N VAL A 65 8.68 8.42 -9.58
CA VAL A 65 8.55 9.61 -8.75
C VAL A 65 9.62 9.65 -7.65
N CYS A 66 9.97 8.50 -7.09
CA CYS A 66 10.91 8.40 -5.97
C CYS A 66 12.08 7.50 -6.33
N THR A 67 13.30 8.05 -6.27
CA THR A 67 14.53 7.31 -6.59
C THR A 67 14.77 6.18 -5.58
N ASN A 68 15.27 5.04 -6.04
CA ASN A 68 15.58 3.86 -5.23
C ASN A 68 14.37 3.23 -4.52
N LEU A 69 13.15 3.52 -4.96
CA LEU A 69 11.94 2.88 -4.50
C LEU A 69 11.44 1.91 -5.56
N TYR A 70 11.12 0.69 -5.14
CA TYR A 70 10.63 -0.38 -6.01
C TYR A 70 9.34 -0.95 -5.43
N PHE A 71 8.48 -1.47 -6.28
CA PHE A 71 7.18 -2.00 -5.90
C PHE A 71 7.01 -3.43 -6.40
N ALA A 72 6.31 -4.26 -5.65
CA ALA A 72 5.88 -5.58 -6.10
C ALA A 72 4.67 -6.06 -5.30
N GLY A 73 3.86 -6.92 -5.92
CA GLY A 73 2.70 -7.51 -5.26
C GLY A 73 1.48 -6.60 -5.21
N GLU A 74 0.62 -6.85 -4.25
CA GLU A 74 -0.70 -6.22 -4.14
C GLU A 74 -0.68 -4.73 -3.75
N ILE A 75 0.49 -4.15 -3.53
CA ILE A 75 0.61 -2.70 -3.34
C ILE A 75 0.36 -1.92 -4.64
N LEU A 76 0.51 -2.59 -5.79
CA LEU A 76 0.20 -2.02 -7.09
C LEU A 76 -1.31 -2.08 -7.35
N ASP A 77 -1.83 -1.10 -8.06
CA ASP A 77 -3.23 -1.06 -8.51
C ASP A 77 -3.47 -2.10 -9.63
N ILE A 78 -3.32 -3.38 -9.26
CA ILE A 78 -3.53 -4.54 -10.14
C ILE A 78 -4.55 -5.46 -9.47
N ASP A 79 -5.75 -5.51 -10.04
CA ASP A 79 -6.87 -6.33 -9.60
C ASP A 79 -7.40 -7.21 -10.73
N GLY A 80 -6.58 -8.12 -11.19
CA GLY A 80 -6.95 -9.07 -12.25
C GLY A 80 -8.05 -10.04 -11.81
N ILE A 81 -8.74 -10.63 -12.78
CA ILE A 81 -9.75 -11.65 -12.53
C ILE A 81 -9.15 -12.84 -11.78
N THR A 82 -9.97 -13.53 -10.98
CA THR A 82 -9.57 -14.76 -10.29
C THR A 82 -9.09 -15.83 -11.29
N GLY A 83 -7.99 -16.51 -10.98
CA GLY A 83 -7.38 -17.52 -11.87
C GLY A 83 -5.86 -17.49 -11.87
N GLY A 84 -5.25 -16.93 -10.83
CA GLY A 84 -3.80 -16.90 -10.66
C GLY A 84 -3.10 -15.65 -11.23
N PHE A 85 -3.81 -14.79 -11.95
CA PHE A 85 -3.22 -13.60 -12.60
C PHE A 85 -2.59 -12.63 -11.59
N ASN A 86 -3.22 -12.40 -10.44
CA ASN A 86 -2.70 -11.52 -9.39
C ASN A 86 -1.42 -12.08 -8.77
N PHE A 87 -1.37 -13.40 -8.54
CA PHE A 87 -0.14 -14.07 -8.07
C PHE A 87 0.97 -14.00 -9.12
N GLN A 88 0.63 -14.22 -10.39
CA GLN A 88 1.61 -14.14 -11.47
C GLN A 88 2.19 -12.71 -11.57
N ALA A 89 1.34 -11.68 -11.50
CA ALA A 89 1.77 -10.28 -11.48
C ALA A 89 2.68 -9.99 -10.28
N ALA A 90 2.30 -10.46 -9.09
CA ALA A 90 3.09 -10.27 -7.86
C ALA A 90 4.47 -10.95 -7.95
N TRP A 91 4.54 -12.19 -8.41
CA TRP A 91 5.80 -12.91 -8.55
C TRP A 91 6.70 -12.33 -9.63
N THR A 92 6.13 -11.99 -10.78
CA THR A 92 6.87 -11.33 -11.87
C THR A 92 7.42 -9.99 -11.42
N GLY A 93 6.59 -9.16 -10.78
CA GLY A 93 7.02 -7.87 -10.24
C GLY A 93 8.13 -8.02 -9.19
N GLY A 94 8.01 -8.99 -8.28
CA GLY A 94 9.02 -9.27 -7.28
C GLY A 94 10.36 -9.72 -7.89
N PHE A 95 10.31 -10.56 -8.92
CA PHE A 95 11.51 -11.01 -9.64
C PHE A 95 12.20 -9.85 -10.38
N LEU A 96 11.44 -9.05 -11.12
CA LEU A 96 11.99 -7.92 -11.87
C LEU A 96 12.55 -6.83 -10.96
N ALA A 97 11.81 -6.47 -9.90
CA ALA A 97 12.27 -5.51 -8.90
C ALA A 97 13.55 -5.99 -8.21
N GLY A 98 13.60 -7.26 -7.80
CA GLY A 98 14.76 -7.85 -7.14
C GLY A 98 16.01 -7.83 -8.02
N ASN A 99 15.88 -8.20 -9.30
CA ASN A 99 17.01 -8.14 -10.24
C ASN A 99 17.46 -6.69 -10.48
N ALA A 100 16.53 -5.76 -10.66
CA ALA A 100 16.87 -4.36 -10.85
C ALA A 100 17.60 -3.77 -9.63
N MET A 101 17.14 -4.08 -8.41
CA MET A 101 17.80 -3.66 -7.17
C MET A 101 19.22 -4.27 -7.05
N ALA A 102 19.41 -5.49 -7.50
CA ALA A 102 20.72 -6.17 -7.48
C ALA A 102 21.63 -5.75 -8.63
N GLY A 103 21.17 -4.91 -9.56
CA GLY A 103 21.95 -4.48 -10.72
C GLY A 103 22.13 -5.54 -11.80
N TYR A 104 21.30 -6.59 -11.80
CA TYR A 104 21.32 -7.59 -12.87
C TYR A 104 20.62 -7.04 -14.12
N PRO A 105 21.23 -7.17 -15.32
CA PRO A 105 20.56 -6.80 -16.56
C PRO A 105 19.35 -7.71 -16.78
N LEU A 106 18.20 -7.10 -17.05
CA LEU A 106 17.02 -7.79 -17.50
C LEU A 106 17.13 -7.89 -19.03
N GLU A 107 17.42 -9.08 -19.53
CA GLU A 107 17.47 -9.37 -20.97
C GLU A 107 16.08 -9.34 -21.62
#